data_5fb77e44a11fb14d846c3389335ef769
#
_entry.id   5fb77e44a11fb14d846c3389335ef769
#
_cell.length_a   1.000
_cell.length_b   1.000
_cell.length_c   1.000
_cell.angle_alpha   90.00
_cell.angle_beta   90.00
_cell.angle_gamma   90.00
#
_symmetry.space_group_name_H-M   'P 1'
#
loop_
_entity.id
_entity.type
_entity.pdbx_description
1 polymer ?
#
loop_
_entity_poly.entity_id
_entity_poly.type
_entity_poly.pdbx_seq_one_letter_code
_entity_poly.pdbx_strand_id
1 'polypeptide(L)'
;SERVTHDVAAKWRATRWWDVDIGDREIVVWGSPIELGTQDRVRLLRDALMRTELLPAFEMSDARVDGFIARIRARRPRMLFGYPSAISHIALRAETRGVRLDDLGVRVVFCTSERLYDHQRELISRLFGCPVANGYGGRDAGFIAHQCPHGSMHITAEDIVVEIIDGEGRVLPPGEAGEIVVTHLATRDYPFIRYRTGDIGTLSEEACACGRGLPVLKDIQGRSTDFVVAADGTVLHGLALIYILRDLPQVRAFKIVQESRSLTRVLAVPEAGTATAALTALIVDGFRRRLGATVDVEVDWVDAIPAEKSGKFRYVVSHVAVR
;
A
#
# COMPACT_ATOMS: atom_id res chain seq x y z
N SER A 1 -10.67 14.20 18.69
CA SER A 1 -11.52 13.09 19.16
C SER A 1 -10.64 12.03 19.81
N GLU A 2 -11.18 11.23 20.72
CA GLU A 2 -10.50 10.13 21.41
C GLU A 2 -9.84 9.17 20.42
N ARG A 3 -10.52 8.82 19.35
CA ARG A 3 -10.01 8.00 18.26
C ARG A 3 -8.68 8.50 17.69
N VAL A 4 -8.57 9.79 17.35
CA VAL A 4 -7.32 10.34 16.78
C VAL A 4 -6.17 10.17 17.77
N THR A 5 -6.44 10.31 19.07
CA THR A 5 -5.44 10.09 20.11
C THR A 5 -4.96 8.64 20.13
N HIS A 6 -5.87 7.68 20.03
CA HIS A 6 -5.54 6.25 19.97
C HIS A 6 -4.74 5.91 18.70
N ASP A 7 -5.17 6.40 17.53
CA ASP A 7 -4.45 6.20 16.26
C ASP A 7 -3.00 6.73 16.33
N VAL A 8 -2.83 7.93 16.90
CA VAL A 8 -1.49 8.52 17.07
C VAL A 8 -0.66 7.70 18.05
N ALA A 9 -1.23 7.27 19.16
CA ALA A 9 -0.55 6.42 20.15
C ALA A 9 -0.14 5.07 19.53
N ALA A 10 -1.02 4.43 18.78
CA ALA A 10 -0.74 3.18 18.07
C ALA A 10 0.41 3.33 17.07
N LYS A 11 0.42 4.42 16.28
CA LYS A 11 1.53 4.75 15.38
C LYS A 11 2.85 4.84 16.16
N TRP A 12 2.91 5.67 17.20
CA TRP A 12 4.14 5.87 17.95
C TRP A 12 4.61 4.64 18.69
N ARG A 13 3.69 3.81 19.20
CA ARG A 13 4.06 2.50 19.73
C ARG A 13 4.73 1.64 18.69
N ALA A 14 4.15 1.57 17.48
CA ALA A 14 4.67 0.74 16.40
C ALA A 14 6.03 1.23 15.88
N THR A 15 6.23 2.54 15.76
CA THR A 15 7.51 3.10 15.30
C THR A 15 8.64 2.89 16.32
N ARG A 16 8.33 2.87 17.63
CA ARG A 16 9.29 2.53 18.68
C ARG A 16 9.83 1.10 18.57
N TRP A 17 9.08 0.18 17.98
CA TRP A 17 9.60 -1.17 17.70
C TRP A 17 10.78 -1.16 16.73
N TRP A 18 10.94 -0.07 15.99
CA TRP A 18 11.98 0.15 14.99
C TRP A 18 13.00 1.22 15.43
N ASP A 19 13.07 1.51 16.73
CA ASP A 19 13.98 2.49 17.31
C ASP A 19 13.75 3.91 16.75
N VAL A 20 12.48 4.29 16.57
CA VAL A 20 12.05 5.64 16.16
C VAL A 20 11.02 6.14 17.16
N ASP A 21 11.29 7.29 17.77
CA ASP A 21 10.42 7.88 18.80
C ASP A 21 9.94 9.30 18.40
N ILE A 22 9.03 9.82 19.22
CA ILE A 22 8.51 11.18 19.13
C ILE A 22 9.68 12.18 19.15
N GLY A 23 9.69 13.11 18.17
CA GLY A 23 10.75 14.09 18.02
C GLY A 23 11.93 13.66 17.16
N ASP A 24 12.01 12.40 16.75
CA ASP A 24 12.89 12.00 15.65
C ASP A 24 12.46 12.65 14.34
N ARG A 25 13.41 12.91 13.45
CA ARG A 25 13.09 13.50 12.14
C ARG A 25 12.33 12.51 11.28
N GLU A 26 11.12 12.87 10.89
CA GLU A 26 10.23 12.08 10.06
C GLU A 26 9.95 12.80 8.76
N ILE A 27 9.93 12.06 7.65
CA ILE A 27 9.36 12.51 6.38
C ILE A 27 8.12 11.68 6.10
N VAL A 28 6.98 12.36 5.92
CA VAL A 28 5.70 11.77 5.54
C VAL A 28 5.47 11.98 4.06
N VAL A 29 5.44 10.88 3.29
CA VAL A 29 5.15 10.89 1.85
C VAL A 29 3.68 10.56 1.67
N TRP A 30 2.86 11.60 1.60
CA TRP A 30 1.41 11.46 1.67
C TRP A 30 0.72 12.50 0.82
N GLY A 31 -0.46 12.22 0.33
CA GLY A 31 -1.22 13.20 -0.39
C GLY A 31 -2.63 12.76 -0.71
N SER A 32 -3.57 13.49 -0.13
CA SER A 32 -4.92 13.62 -0.64
C SER A 32 -5.18 15.11 -0.80
N PRO A 33 -5.78 15.58 -1.91
CA PRO A 33 -6.18 16.99 -2.07
C PRO A 33 -7.09 17.49 -0.94
N ILE A 34 -7.79 16.57 -0.27
CA ILE A 34 -8.69 16.84 0.87
C ILE A 34 -7.89 17.18 2.15
N GLU A 35 -6.65 16.72 2.26
CA GLU A 35 -5.82 16.90 3.46
C GLU A 35 -4.94 18.15 3.41
N LEU A 36 -4.92 18.87 2.29
CA LEU A 36 -4.16 20.10 2.09
C LEU A 36 -4.99 21.39 2.34
N GLY A 37 -6.17 21.27 2.98
CA GLY A 37 -7.05 22.41 3.28
C GLY A 37 -6.68 23.18 4.54
N THR A 38 -7.11 24.38 4.59
CA THR A 38 -7.05 25.55 5.50
C THR A 38 -6.73 25.44 7.01
N GLN A 39 -6.41 24.29 7.58
CA GLN A 39 -5.97 24.16 9.00
C GLN A 39 -4.45 24.36 9.20
N ASP A 40 -3.79 25.12 8.32
CA ASP A 40 -2.37 24.94 8.01
C ASP A 40 -1.40 25.47 9.06
N ARG A 41 -1.70 26.56 9.77
CA ARG A 41 -0.70 27.16 10.67
C ARG A 41 -0.44 26.35 11.94
N VAL A 42 -1.50 25.83 12.55
CA VAL A 42 -1.38 24.98 13.75
C VAL A 42 -0.73 23.64 13.39
N ARG A 43 -1.10 23.09 12.24
CA ARG A 43 -0.49 21.86 11.72
C ARG A 43 1.00 22.07 11.44
N LEU A 44 1.35 23.13 10.71
CA LEU A 44 2.75 23.45 10.41
C LEU A 44 3.59 23.66 11.68
N LEU A 45 3.04 24.35 12.70
CA LEU A 45 3.71 24.51 13.97
C LEU A 45 3.90 23.16 14.68
N ARG A 46 2.84 22.34 14.74
CA ARG A 46 2.92 20.99 15.30
C ARG A 46 3.96 20.16 14.57
N ASP A 47 3.91 20.13 13.24
CA ASP A 47 4.82 19.33 12.43
C ASP A 47 6.27 19.80 12.59
N ALA A 48 6.50 21.11 12.72
CA ALA A 48 7.81 21.67 13.03
C ALA A 48 8.32 21.23 14.40
N LEU A 49 7.45 21.29 15.43
CA LEU A 49 7.78 20.84 16.80
C LEU A 49 8.07 19.32 16.84
N MET A 50 7.28 18.54 16.09
CA MET A 50 7.45 17.09 15.97
C MET A 50 8.58 16.70 15.02
N ARG A 51 9.24 17.67 14.36
CA ARG A 51 10.27 17.47 13.34
C ARG A 51 9.81 16.61 12.17
N THR A 52 8.52 16.67 11.88
CA THR A 52 7.88 15.98 10.75
C THR A 52 7.82 16.92 9.55
N GLU A 53 8.07 16.38 8.35
CA GLU A 53 7.96 17.11 7.09
C GLU A 53 7.10 16.34 6.10
N LEU A 54 6.09 17.01 5.52
CA LEU A 54 5.20 16.41 4.52
C LEU A 54 5.76 16.64 3.11
N LEU A 55 5.88 15.54 2.34
CA LEU A 55 6.08 15.54 0.89
C LEU A 55 4.76 15.16 0.22
N PRO A 56 4.10 16.10 -0.48
CA PRO A 56 2.79 15.83 -1.08
C PRO A 56 2.90 14.93 -2.32
N ALA A 57 2.39 13.70 -2.20
CA ALA A 57 2.55 12.62 -3.19
C ALA A 57 1.43 12.53 -4.25
N PHE A 58 0.50 13.49 -4.30
CA PHE A 58 -0.59 13.47 -5.29
C PHE A 58 -0.15 13.93 -6.69
N GLU A 59 1.01 14.58 -6.79
CA GLU A 59 1.63 14.96 -8.05
C GLU A 59 3.13 14.63 -7.98
N MET A 60 3.56 13.66 -8.76
CA MET A 60 4.89 13.06 -8.71
C MET A 60 5.62 13.25 -10.05
N SER A 61 5.62 14.49 -10.59
CA SER A 61 6.44 14.82 -11.76
C SER A 61 7.93 14.66 -11.44
N ASP A 62 8.74 14.38 -12.45
CA ASP A 62 10.17 14.19 -12.32
C ASP A 62 10.87 15.31 -11.53
N ALA A 63 10.53 16.58 -11.85
CA ALA A 63 11.09 17.73 -11.16
C ALA A 63 10.71 17.78 -9.67
N ARG A 64 9.46 17.40 -9.33
CA ARG A 64 9.02 17.32 -7.93
C ARG A 64 9.71 16.19 -7.18
N VAL A 65 9.85 15.03 -7.81
CA VAL A 65 10.54 13.88 -7.20
C VAL A 65 12.02 14.21 -6.98
N ASP A 66 12.68 14.88 -7.92
CA ASP A 66 14.06 15.38 -7.72
C ASP A 66 14.12 16.34 -6.51
N GLY A 67 13.13 17.23 -6.36
CA GLY A 67 12.99 18.09 -5.18
C GLY A 67 12.76 17.31 -3.88
N PHE A 68 11.98 16.23 -3.91
CA PHE A 68 11.77 15.35 -2.73
C PHE A 68 13.06 14.64 -2.33
N ILE A 69 13.83 14.13 -3.29
CA ILE A 69 15.14 13.51 -3.05
C ILE A 69 16.09 14.51 -2.38
N ALA A 70 16.15 15.75 -2.87
CA ALA A 70 16.98 16.79 -2.28
C ALA A 70 16.56 17.10 -0.83
N ARG A 71 15.26 17.18 -0.54
CA ARG A 71 14.72 17.40 0.82
C ARG A 71 15.02 16.24 1.74
N ILE A 72 14.83 14.98 1.30
CA ILE A 72 15.17 13.77 2.06
C ILE A 72 16.64 13.79 2.44
N ARG A 73 17.53 14.08 1.49
CA ARG A 73 18.98 14.16 1.75
C ARG A 73 19.34 15.26 2.74
N ALA A 74 18.74 16.45 2.59
CA ALA A 74 19.01 17.58 3.48
C ALA A 74 18.50 17.33 4.91
N ARG A 75 17.35 16.68 5.04
CA ARG A 75 16.71 16.42 6.35
C ARG A 75 17.32 15.23 7.08
N ARG A 76 17.86 14.24 6.36
CA ARG A 76 18.40 12.99 6.95
C ARG A 76 17.40 12.40 7.95
N PRO A 77 16.20 11.97 7.52
CA PRO A 77 15.16 11.49 8.44
C PRO A 77 15.57 10.17 9.10
N ARG A 78 15.07 9.95 10.32
CA ARG A 78 15.15 8.64 10.99
C ARG A 78 14.12 7.66 10.40
N MET A 79 12.99 8.19 9.91
CA MET A 79 11.91 7.41 9.34
C MET A 79 11.29 8.13 8.14
N LEU A 80 10.94 7.34 7.12
CA LEU A 80 9.94 7.74 6.13
C LEU A 80 8.63 7.00 6.44
N PHE A 81 7.51 7.69 6.26
CA PHE A 81 6.17 7.12 6.46
C PHE A 81 5.28 7.48 5.28
N GLY A 82 4.63 6.51 4.64
CA GLY A 82 3.72 6.85 3.53
C GLY A 82 3.38 5.73 2.58
N TYR A 83 2.97 6.12 1.38
CA TYR A 83 2.54 5.20 0.33
C TYR A 83 3.73 4.43 -0.26
N PRO A 84 3.68 3.08 -0.31
CA PRO A 84 4.75 2.29 -0.92
C PRO A 84 4.98 2.64 -2.39
N SER A 85 3.93 2.97 -3.16
CA SER A 85 4.05 3.39 -4.56
C SER A 85 4.85 4.68 -4.71
N ALA A 86 4.57 5.68 -3.89
CA ALA A 86 5.25 6.96 -3.94
C ALA A 86 6.71 6.86 -3.46
N ILE A 87 6.95 6.12 -2.37
CA ILE A 87 8.31 5.95 -1.84
C ILE A 87 9.17 5.11 -2.80
N SER A 88 8.62 4.05 -3.41
CA SER A 88 9.34 3.28 -4.41
C SER A 88 9.65 4.09 -5.66
N HIS A 89 8.76 5.00 -6.08
CA HIS A 89 9.02 5.92 -7.18
C HIS A 89 10.17 6.90 -6.87
N ILE A 90 10.21 7.44 -5.64
CA ILE A 90 11.34 8.27 -5.18
C ILE A 90 12.65 7.46 -5.18
N ALA A 91 12.61 6.21 -4.68
CA ALA A 91 13.77 5.33 -4.66
C ALA A 91 14.30 5.03 -6.07
N LEU A 92 13.42 4.64 -6.99
CA LEU A 92 13.77 4.38 -8.40
C LEU A 92 14.35 5.62 -9.09
N ARG A 93 13.75 6.79 -8.86
CA ARG A 93 14.27 8.06 -9.41
C ARG A 93 15.66 8.38 -8.86
N ALA A 94 15.89 8.17 -7.56
CA ALA A 94 17.20 8.36 -6.95
C ALA A 94 18.25 7.42 -7.58
N GLU A 95 17.91 6.15 -7.80
CA GLU A 95 18.76 5.17 -8.48
C GLU A 95 19.12 5.63 -9.90
N THR A 96 18.11 6.01 -10.70
CA THR A 96 18.31 6.51 -12.08
C THR A 96 19.20 7.75 -12.12
N ARG A 97 19.16 8.58 -11.09
CA ARG A 97 19.99 9.79 -10.96
C ARG A 97 21.36 9.53 -10.30
N GLY A 98 21.65 8.30 -9.90
CA GLY A 98 22.86 7.95 -9.18
C GLY A 98 22.97 8.60 -7.79
N VAL A 99 21.83 8.95 -7.18
CA VAL A 99 21.79 9.60 -5.87
C VAL A 99 21.67 8.55 -4.76
N ARG A 100 22.63 8.52 -3.85
CA ARG A 100 22.60 7.61 -2.70
C ARG A 100 21.63 8.09 -1.63
N LEU A 101 20.89 7.14 -1.05
CA LEU A 101 19.97 7.34 0.08
C LEU A 101 20.31 6.44 1.28
N ASP A 102 21.18 5.45 1.10
CA ASP A 102 21.62 4.48 2.10
C ASP A 102 22.60 5.06 3.15
N ASP A 103 23.13 6.25 2.88
CA ASP A 103 24.04 6.99 3.78
C ASP A 103 23.32 7.95 4.73
N LEU A 104 21.97 7.98 4.71
CA LEU A 104 21.19 8.95 5.46
C LEU A 104 20.95 8.58 6.93
N GLY A 105 21.13 7.30 7.28
CA GLY A 105 20.87 6.79 8.63
C GLY A 105 19.39 6.60 8.94
N VAL A 106 18.59 6.33 7.90
CA VAL A 106 17.18 5.95 8.05
C VAL A 106 17.10 4.63 8.81
N ARG A 107 16.22 4.56 9.82
CA ARG A 107 16.03 3.35 10.65
C ARG A 107 14.99 2.42 10.04
N VAL A 108 13.93 2.99 9.50
CA VAL A 108 12.83 2.24 8.88
C VAL A 108 12.11 3.10 7.86
N VAL A 109 11.62 2.47 6.79
CA VAL A 109 10.58 3.03 5.93
C VAL A 109 9.26 2.34 6.27
N PHE A 110 8.29 3.10 6.78
CA PHE A 110 6.99 2.60 7.18
C PHE A 110 5.98 2.82 6.06
N CYS A 111 5.60 1.75 5.38
CA CYS A 111 4.65 1.77 4.27
C CYS A 111 3.23 1.48 4.77
N THR A 112 2.23 2.23 4.29
CA THR A 112 0.82 2.04 4.67
C THR A 112 -0.14 2.51 3.59
N SER A 113 -1.42 2.22 3.77
CA SER A 113 -2.56 2.68 2.95
C SER A 113 -2.68 2.11 1.55
N GLU A 114 -1.67 1.42 1.09
CA GLU A 114 -1.64 0.64 -0.15
C GLU A 114 -1.02 -0.72 0.16
N ARG A 115 -1.26 -1.70 -0.70
CA ARG A 115 -0.54 -2.96 -0.61
C ARG A 115 0.95 -2.73 -0.86
N LEU A 116 1.77 -3.19 0.08
CA LEU A 116 3.21 -3.23 -0.09
C LEU A 116 3.60 -4.53 -0.79
N TYR A 117 4.06 -4.45 -2.03
CA TYR A 117 4.54 -5.58 -2.81
C TYR A 117 6.01 -5.87 -2.52
N ASP A 118 6.43 -7.15 -2.67
CA ASP A 118 7.79 -7.58 -2.36
C ASP A 118 8.85 -6.79 -3.12
N HIS A 119 8.64 -6.53 -4.40
CA HIS A 119 9.55 -5.73 -5.21
C HIS A 119 9.71 -4.29 -4.73
N GLN A 120 8.61 -3.67 -4.23
CA GLN A 120 8.69 -2.32 -3.65
C GLN A 120 9.48 -2.38 -2.34
N ARG A 121 9.21 -3.39 -1.50
CA ARG A 121 9.95 -3.65 -0.28
C ARG A 121 11.45 -3.80 -0.54
N GLU A 122 11.82 -4.63 -1.50
CA GLU A 122 13.21 -4.88 -1.90
C GLU A 122 13.90 -3.62 -2.43
N LEU A 123 13.26 -2.92 -3.37
CA LEU A 123 13.77 -1.67 -3.94
C LEU A 123 13.99 -0.62 -2.83
N ILE A 124 12.98 -0.36 -2.02
CA ILE A 124 13.03 0.64 -0.94
C ILE A 124 14.12 0.26 0.06
N SER A 125 14.13 -1.01 0.52
CA SER A 125 15.12 -1.48 1.48
C SER A 125 16.55 -1.33 0.97
N ARG A 126 16.80 -1.69 -0.27
CA ARG A 126 18.10 -1.59 -0.92
C ARG A 126 18.55 -0.14 -1.06
N LEU A 127 17.66 0.74 -1.54
CA LEU A 127 18.05 2.14 -1.82
C LEU A 127 18.20 3.00 -0.56
N PHE A 128 17.38 2.75 0.48
CA PHE A 128 17.50 3.46 1.76
C PHE A 128 18.43 2.77 2.76
N GLY A 129 18.91 1.55 2.47
CA GLY A 129 19.79 0.80 3.34
C GLY A 129 19.18 0.43 4.68
N CYS A 130 17.85 0.24 4.75
CA CYS A 130 17.12 0.01 5.99
C CYS A 130 15.93 -0.95 5.79
N PRO A 131 15.38 -1.52 6.88
CA PRO A 131 14.17 -2.34 6.80
C PRO A 131 12.95 -1.52 6.36
N VAL A 132 11.98 -2.23 5.77
CA VAL A 132 10.67 -1.68 5.38
C VAL A 132 9.59 -2.37 6.20
N ALA A 133 8.86 -1.60 6.99
CA ALA A 133 7.73 -2.05 7.79
C ALA A 133 6.40 -1.80 7.06
N ASN A 134 5.44 -2.68 7.28
CA ASN A 134 4.07 -2.52 6.77
C ASN A 134 3.12 -2.08 7.88
N GLY A 135 2.20 -1.19 7.56
CA GLY A 135 1.09 -0.77 8.42
C GLY A 135 -0.23 -0.97 7.69
N TYR A 136 -1.15 -1.67 8.31
CA TYR A 136 -2.48 -1.92 7.81
C TYR A 136 -3.51 -1.08 8.57
N GLY A 137 -4.36 -0.41 7.82
CA GLY A 137 -5.43 0.40 8.39
C GLY A 137 -6.16 1.20 7.33
N GLY A 138 -7.13 1.96 7.78
CA GLY A 138 -7.97 2.78 6.92
C GLY A 138 -8.50 4.01 7.64
N ARG A 139 -9.01 4.99 6.87
CA ARG A 139 -9.59 6.20 7.44
C ARG A 139 -10.73 5.89 8.41
N ASP A 140 -11.54 4.88 8.09
CA ASP A 140 -12.73 4.53 8.85
C ASP A 140 -12.40 3.61 10.04
N ALA A 141 -11.46 2.70 9.88
CA ALA A 141 -11.11 1.68 10.86
C ALA A 141 -9.86 2.01 11.70
N GLY A 142 -9.18 3.13 11.46
CA GLY A 142 -7.95 3.51 12.16
C GLY A 142 -6.73 2.68 11.78
N PHE A 143 -5.72 2.67 12.65
CA PHE A 143 -4.53 1.82 12.49
C PHE A 143 -4.79 0.41 13.06
N ILE A 144 -5.16 -0.52 12.19
CA ILE A 144 -5.59 -1.87 12.57
C ILE A 144 -4.42 -2.74 13.01
N ALA A 145 -3.34 -2.78 12.22
CA ALA A 145 -2.18 -3.59 12.54
C ALA A 145 -0.87 -3.00 12.03
N HIS A 146 0.24 -3.31 12.73
CA HIS A 146 1.57 -2.80 12.40
C HIS A 146 2.61 -3.92 12.45
N GLN A 147 3.52 -3.92 11.49
CA GLN A 147 4.59 -4.91 11.39
C GLN A 147 5.69 -4.63 12.42
N CYS A 148 6.09 -5.68 13.14
CA CYS A 148 7.25 -5.65 14.01
C CYS A 148 8.54 -6.08 13.28
N PRO A 149 9.74 -5.90 13.88
CA PRO A 149 11.01 -6.32 13.30
C PRO A 149 11.12 -7.82 12.97
N HIS A 150 10.27 -8.66 13.58
CA HIS A 150 10.18 -10.10 13.29
C HIS A 150 9.22 -10.43 12.13
N GLY A 151 8.65 -9.42 11.46
CA GLY A 151 7.81 -9.60 10.26
C GLY A 151 6.32 -9.77 10.53
N SER A 152 5.88 -9.97 11.78
CA SER A 152 4.47 -10.19 12.12
C SER A 152 3.70 -8.87 12.23
N MET A 153 2.46 -8.87 11.74
CA MET A 153 1.52 -7.75 11.82
C MET A 153 0.71 -7.82 13.12
N HIS A 154 1.07 -7.00 14.12
CA HIS A 154 0.37 -6.97 15.41
C HIS A 154 -0.85 -6.06 15.37
N ILE A 155 -2.00 -6.61 15.76
CA ILE A 155 -3.27 -5.89 15.85
C ILE A 155 -3.21 -4.88 17.02
N THR A 156 -3.79 -3.70 16.81
CA THR A 156 -3.96 -2.67 17.85
C THR A 156 -5.15 -3.06 18.76
N ALA A 157 -5.00 -4.18 19.48
CA ALA A 157 -6.08 -4.83 20.22
C ALA A 157 -6.52 -4.09 21.49
N GLU A 158 -5.86 -2.98 21.83
CA GLU A 158 -6.27 -2.12 22.94
C GLU A 158 -7.58 -1.36 22.64
N ASP A 159 -7.82 -1.05 21.37
CA ASP A 159 -8.98 -0.26 20.94
C ASP A 159 -9.65 -0.79 19.66
N ILE A 160 -9.12 -1.87 19.07
CA ILE A 160 -9.64 -2.47 17.84
C ILE A 160 -9.85 -3.97 18.04
N VAL A 161 -11.09 -4.42 17.79
CA VAL A 161 -11.41 -5.84 17.67
C VAL A 161 -11.41 -6.21 16.20
N VAL A 162 -10.66 -7.23 15.82
CA VAL A 162 -10.62 -7.78 14.47
C VAL A 162 -11.26 -9.15 14.45
N GLU A 163 -12.23 -9.33 13.56
CA GLU A 163 -12.87 -10.61 13.25
C GLU A 163 -12.55 -10.95 11.79
N ILE A 164 -12.41 -12.24 11.50
CA ILE A 164 -12.39 -12.75 10.13
C ILE A 164 -13.71 -13.46 9.90
N ILE A 165 -14.42 -13.10 8.82
CA ILE A 165 -15.75 -13.67 8.55
C ILE A 165 -15.83 -14.34 7.18
N ASP A 166 -16.72 -15.33 7.07
CA ASP A 166 -17.10 -15.96 5.80
C ASP A 166 -18.13 -15.12 5.01
N GLY A 167 -18.58 -15.64 3.86
CA GLY A 167 -19.59 -15.00 3.01
C GLY A 167 -20.96 -14.83 3.67
N GLU A 168 -21.29 -15.65 4.68
CA GLU A 168 -22.53 -15.59 5.46
C GLU A 168 -22.40 -14.69 6.70
N GLY A 169 -21.22 -14.12 6.95
CA GLY A 169 -20.95 -13.23 8.08
C GLY A 169 -20.64 -13.94 9.41
N ARG A 170 -20.38 -15.26 9.38
CA ARG A 170 -19.97 -16.04 10.55
C ARG A 170 -18.49 -15.85 10.81
N VAL A 171 -18.10 -15.72 12.08
CA VAL A 171 -16.69 -15.58 12.46
C VAL A 171 -15.95 -16.89 12.23
N LEU A 172 -14.85 -16.81 11.52
CA LEU A 172 -13.94 -17.93 11.25
C LEU A 172 -12.91 -18.07 12.38
N PRO A 173 -12.46 -19.29 12.66
CA PRO A 173 -11.37 -19.52 13.60
C PRO A 173 -10.04 -18.97 13.04
N PRO A 174 -9.02 -18.73 13.90
CA PRO A 174 -7.68 -18.44 13.45
C PRO A 174 -7.17 -19.52 12.46
N GLY A 175 -6.35 -19.10 11.49
CA GLY A 175 -5.84 -19.98 10.43
C GLY A 175 -6.69 -19.98 9.15
N GLU A 176 -7.96 -19.62 9.23
CA GLU A 176 -8.85 -19.54 8.07
C GLU A 176 -8.88 -18.13 7.49
N ALA A 177 -8.93 -18.05 6.14
CA ALA A 177 -8.99 -16.79 5.41
C ALA A 177 -10.44 -16.34 5.20
N GLY A 178 -10.71 -15.06 5.40
CA GLY A 178 -12.02 -14.45 5.18
C GLY A 178 -11.94 -12.94 5.16
N GLU A 179 -13.09 -12.27 5.12
CA GLU A 179 -13.13 -10.82 5.15
C GLU A 179 -12.77 -10.27 6.53
N ILE A 180 -11.89 -9.27 6.53
CA ILE A 180 -11.50 -8.56 7.75
C ILE A 180 -12.63 -7.61 8.15
N VAL A 181 -13.14 -7.81 9.37
CA VAL A 181 -14.15 -6.97 9.99
C VAL A 181 -13.57 -6.31 11.24
N VAL A 182 -13.87 -5.04 11.44
CA VAL A 182 -13.27 -4.24 12.50
C VAL A 182 -14.35 -3.58 13.35
N THR A 183 -14.23 -3.69 14.67
CA THR A 183 -14.96 -2.86 15.64
C THR A 183 -13.96 -1.94 16.35
N HIS A 184 -14.16 -0.62 16.23
CA HIS A 184 -13.30 0.37 16.84
C HIS A 184 -13.91 0.89 18.16
N LEU A 185 -13.29 0.56 19.28
CA LEU A 185 -13.84 0.83 20.63
C LEU A 185 -13.74 2.30 21.05
N ALA A 186 -12.78 3.05 20.50
CA ALA A 186 -12.58 4.47 20.83
C ALA A 186 -13.39 5.46 19.94
N THR A 187 -14.20 4.96 19.01
CA THR A 187 -15.03 5.79 18.12
C THR A 187 -16.46 5.87 18.68
N ARG A 188 -16.71 6.87 19.54
CA ARG A 188 -18.03 7.01 20.23
C ARG A 188 -19.02 7.87 19.44
N ASP A 189 -18.56 8.92 18.79
CA ASP A 189 -19.41 9.87 18.09
C ASP A 189 -20.03 9.28 16.80
N TYR A 190 -19.29 8.38 16.14
CA TYR A 190 -19.72 7.64 14.97
C TYR A 190 -19.18 6.21 15.06
N PRO A 191 -19.84 5.31 15.78
CA PRO A 191 -19.29 4.01 16.10
C PRO A 191 -19.17 3.12 14.86
N PHE A 192 -17.98 2.60 14.64
CA PHE A 192 -17.72 1.55 13.64
C PHE A 192 -17.82 0.20 14.36
N ILE A 193 -18.98 -0.43 14.28
CA ILE A 193 -19.25 -1.75 14.86
C ILE A 193 -19.34 -2.75 13.72
N ARG A 194 -18.48 -3.78 13.74
CA ARG A 194 -18.39 -4.80 12.70
C ARG A 194 -18.30 -4.19 11.27
N TYR A 195 -17.46 -3.18 11.14
CA TYR A 195 -17.21 -2.52 9.86
C TYR A 195 -16.47 -3.48 8.91
N ARG A 196 -17.09 -3.80 7.79
CA ARG A 196 -16.52 -4.66 6.75
C ARG A 196 -15.52 -3.85 5.92
N THR A 197 -14.24 -4.23 5.98
CA THR A 197 -13.17 -3.49 5.29
C THR A 197 -13.14 -3.76 3.79
N GLY A 198 -13.68 -4.88 3.36
CA GLY A 198 -13.54 -5.42 2.00
C GLY A 198 -12.17 -6.04 1.74
N ASP A 199 -11.30 -6.10 2.74
CA ASP A 199 -9.99 -6.74 2.64
C ASP A 199 -10.08 -8.18 3.15
N ILE A 200 -9.32 -9.08 2.53
CA ILE A 200 -9.22 -10.48 2.93
C ILE A 200 -7.97 -10.67 3.78
N GLY A 201 -8.11 -11.40 4.88
CA GLY A 201 -7.00 -11.70 5.77
C GLY A 201 -7.20 -12.95 6.61
N THR A 202 -6.18 -13.27 7.42
CA THR A 202 -6.17 -14.46 8.28
C THR A 202 -5.57 -14.10 9.63
N LEU A 203 -6.22 -14.48 10.73
CA LEU A 203 -5.62 -14.38 12.07
C LEU A 203 -4.62 -15.52 12.28
N SER A 204 -3.51 -15.24 12.98
CA SER A 204 -2.54 -16.26 13.35
C SER A 204 -3.02 -17.07 14.55
N GLU A 205 -2.76 -18.38 14.52
CA GLU A 205 -2.88 -19.26 15.69
C GLU A 205 -1.68 -19.13 16.63
N GLU A 206 -0.55 -18.65 16.12
CA GLU A 206 0.72 -18.61 16.83
C GLU A 206 1.06 -17.21 17.32
N ALA A 207 1.67 -17.14 18.48
CA ALA A 207 2.26 -15.91 19.00
C ALA A 207 3.54 -15.55 18.23
N CYS A 208 3.79 -14.25 18.09
CA CYS A 208 5.02 -13.79 17.44
C CYS A 208 6.25 -14.02 18.34
N ALA A 209 7.34 -14.47 17.72
CA ALA A 209 8.65 -14.63 18.39
C ALA A 209 9.21 -13.32 18.99
N CYS A 210 8.64 -12.15 18.64
CA CYS A 210 9.04 -10.88 19.24
C CYS A 210 8.64 -10.71 20.72
N GLY A 211 7.85 -11.64 21.29
CA GLY A 211 7.40 -11.63 22.68
C GLY A 211 6.28 -10.61 23.00
N ARG A 212 5.73 -9.88 22.01
CA ARG A 212 4.58 -9.00 22.23
C ARG A 212 3.31 -9.83 22.31
N GLY A 213 2.52 -9.60 23.37
CA GLY A 213 1.26 -10.32 23.60
C GLY A 213 0.08 -9.90 22.73
N LEU A 214 0.31 -9.08 21.70
CA LEU A 214 -0.73 -8.63 20.79
C LEU A 214 -1.09 -9.71 19.77
N PRO A 215 -2.37 -9.90 19.42
CA PRO A 215 -2.78 -10.80 18.35
C PRO A 215 -2.11 -10.44 17.02
N VAL A 216 -1.93 -11.45 16.18
CA VAL A 216 -1.26 -11.31 14.89
C VAL A 216 -2.22 -11.51 13.73
N LEU A 217 -2.26 -10.56 12.83
CA LEU A 217 -2.87 -10.71 11.52
C LEU A 217 -1.80 -11.33 10.60
N LYS A 218 -1.97 -12.62 10.28
CA LYS A 218 -0.94 -13.43 9.60
C LYS A 218 -0.75 -13.03 8.15
N ASP A 219 -1.86 -12.78 7.45
CA ASP A 219 -1.88 -12.45 6.04
C ASP A 219 -2.92 -11.36 5.77
N ILE A 220 -2.60 -10.48 4.84
CA ILE A 220 -3.49 -9.46 4.29
C ILE A 220 -3.38 -9.56 2.78
N GLN A 221 -4.33 -10.21 2.15
CA GLN A 221 -4.31 -10.49 0.72
C GLN A 221 -4.74 -9.29 -0.12
N GLY A 222 -5.20 -8.21 0.52
CA GLY A 222 -5.74 -7.02 -0.11
C GLY A 222 -7.25 -7.11 -0.30
N ARG A 223 -7.82 -6.18 -1.07
CA ARG A 223 -9.27 -6.14 -1.27
C ARG A 223 -9.75 -7.28 -2.12
N SER A 224 -10.99 -7.71 -1.91
CA SER A 224 -11.69 -8.64 -2.81
C SER A 224 -11.68 -8.16 -4.28
N THR A 225 -11.58 -6.84 -4.49
CA THR A 225 -11.43 -6.20 -5.81
C THR A 225 -10.02 -6.32 -6.43
N ASP A 226 -9.03 -6.79 -5.69
CA ASP A 226 -7.68 -7.07 -6.20
C ASP A 226 -7.56 -8.48 -6.80
N PHE A 227 -8.64 -9.24 -6.76
CA PHE A 227 -8.78 -10.52 -7.43
C PHE A 227 -9.44 -10.32 -8.79
N VAL A 228 -9.08 -11.17 -9.73
CA VAL A 228 -9.69 -11.28 -11.06
C VAL A 228 -10.31 -12.64 -11.20
N VAL A 229 -11.34 -12.76 -12.01
CA VAL A 229 -12.04 -14.02 -12.25
C VAL A 229 -11.79 -14.47 -13.68
N ALA A 230 -11.17 -15.62 -13.87
CA ALA A 230 -10.96 -16.23 -15.18
C ALA A 230 -12.30 -16.63 -15.84
N ALA A 231 -12.28 -16.89 -17.14
CA ALA A 231 -13.47 -17.26 -17.89
C ALA A 231 -14.18 -18.50 -17.34
N ASP A 232 -13.43 -19.47 -16.81
CA ASP A 232 -13.91 -20.70 -16.18
C ASP A 232 -14.44 -20.50 -14.74
N GLY A 233 -14.35 -19.27 -14.21
CA GLY A 233 -14.74 -18.94 -12.84
C GLY A 233 -13.63 -19.05 -11.81
N THR A 234 -12.43 -19.49 -12.19
CA THR A 234 -11.28 -19.53 -11.28
C THR A 234 -10.94 -18.14 -10.79
N VAL A 235 -10.84 -17.97 -9.47
CA VAL A 235 -10.44 -16.72 -8.81
C VAL A 235 -8.93 -16.67 -8.77
N LEU A 236 -8.35 -15.63 -9.35
CA LEU A 236 -6.91 -15.39 -9.39
C LEU A 236 -6.58 -14.11 -8.64
N HIS A 237 -5.50 -14.14 -7.88
CA HIS A 237 -4.96 -12.90 -7.33
C HIS A 237 -4.40 -12.02 -8.46
N GLY A 238 -4.65 -10.71 -8.42
CA GLY A 238 -4.21 -9.75 -9.45
C GLY A 238 -2.70 -9.78 -9.74
N LEU A 239 -1.89 -10.26 -8.79
CA LEU A 239 -0.45 -10.50 -9.00
C LEU A 239 -0.18 -11.43 -10.19
N ALA A 240 -1.07 -12.39 -10.48
CA ALA A 240 -0.90 -13.28 -11.62
C ALA A 240 -0.85 -12.53 -12.97
N LEU A 241 -1.47 -11.36 -13.03
CA LEU A 241 -1.45 -10.48 -14.21
C LEU A 241 -0.38 -9.38 -14.09
N ILE A 242 -0.16 -8.87 -12.88
CA ILE A 242 0.84 -7.82 -12.61
C ILE A 242 2.23 -8.28 -13.06
N TYR A 243 2.63 -9.51 -12.76
CA TYR A 243 3.95 -10.02 -13.13
C TYR A 243 4.16 -10.08 -14.65
N ILE A 244 3.12 -10.34 -15.45
CA ILE A 244 3.24 -10.33 -16.90
C ILE A 244 3.71 -8.97 -17.42
N LEU A 245 3.16 -7.88 -16.88
CA LEU A 245 3.51 -6.52 -17.28
C LEU A 245 4.84 -6.07 -16.71
N ARG A 246 5.18 -6.53 -15.52
CA ARG A 246 6.44 -6.18 -14.85
C ARG A 246 7.66 -6.85 -15.44
N ASP A 247 7.49 -8.05 -16.01
CA ASP A 247 8.55 -8.76 -16.72
C ASP A 247 8.87 -8.12 -18.09
N LEU A 248 8.12 -7.06 -18.46
CA LEU A 248 8.35 -6.26 -19.66
C LEU A 248 9.03 -4.92 -19.28
N PRO A 249 10.35 -4.82 -19.35
CA PRO A 249 11.08 -3.60 -18.93
C PRO A 249 10.73 -2.36 -19.77
N GLN A 250 10.10 -2.55 -20.93
CA GLN A 250 9.61 -1.48 -21.79
C GLN A 250 8.26 -0.89 -21.33
N VAL A 251 7.63 -1.46 -20.29
CA VAL A 251 6.39 -0.94 -19.70
C VAL A 251 6.71 -0.19 -18.42
N ARG A 252 6.67 1.13 -18.47
CA ARG A 252 7.02 2.01 -17.34
C ARG A 252 5.96 2.01 -16.23
N ALA A 253 4.70 2.02 -16.62
CA ALA A 253 3.56 1.99 -15.68
C ALA A 253 2.37 1.27 -16.34
N PHE A 254 1.51 0.70 -15.51
CA PHE A 254 0.31 0.02 -16.02
C PHE A 254 -0.82 0.01 -14.98
N LYS A 255 -2.06 -0.15 -15.49
CA LYS A 255 -3.24 -0.43 -14.69
C LYS A 255 -4.08 -1.47 -15.43
N ILE A 256 -4.56 -2.47 -14.70
CA ILE A 256 -5.39 -3.57 -15.21
C ILE A 256 -6.82 -3.35 -14.71
N VAL A 257 -7.79 -3.37 -15.60
CA VAL A 257 -9.20 -3.23 -15.26
C VAL A 257 -9.95 -4.43 -15.87
N GLN A 258 -10.42 -5.33 -15.02
CA GLN A 258 -11.32 -6.38 -15.45
C GLN A 258 -12.75 -5.84 -15.46
N GLU A 259 -13.29 -5.59 -16.64
CA GLU A 259 -14.64 -5.06 -16.85
C GLU A 259 -15.71 -6.15 -16.70
N SER A 260 -15.39 -7.35 -17.20
CA SER A 260 -16.24 -8.54 -17.11
C SER A 260 -15.37 -9.80 -17.13
N ARG A 261 -15.99 -10.98 -17.03
CA ARG A 261 -15.29 -12.26 -17.22
C ARG A 261 -14.73 -12.45 -18.62
N SER A 262 -15.29 -11.76 -19.61
CA SER A 262 -14.88 -11.85 -21.02
C SER A 262 -14.03 -10.68 -21.50
N LEU A 263 -13.89 -9.60 -20.70
CA LEU A 263 -13.16 -8.39 -21.11
C LEU A 263 -12.24 -7.89 -19.99
N THR A 264 -10.96 -7.71 -20.33
CA THR A 264 -9.96 -7.08 -19.46
C THR A 264 -9.24 -5.98 -20.25
N ARG A 265 -9.19 -4.77 -19.69
CA ARG A 265 -8.41 -3.64 -20.21
C ARG A 265 -7.10 -3.49 -19.49
N VAL A 266 -6.06 -3.15 -20.27
CA VAL A 266 -4.72 -2.83 -19.76
C VAL A 266 -4.37 -1.43 -20.23
N LEU A 267 -4.33 -0.48 -19.32
CA LEU A 267 -3.72 0.82 -19.58
C LEU A 267 -2.21 0.65 -19.36
N ALA A 268 -1.39 0.97 -20.34
CA ALA A 268 0.07 0.83 -20.23
C ALA A 268 0.80 2.09 -20.74
N VAL A 269 1.85 2.48 -20.03
CA VAL A 269 2.73 3.59 -20.39
C VAL A 269 4.04 2.99 -20.90
N PRO A 270 4.40 3.18 -22.17
CA PRO A 270 5.63 2.63 -22.70
C PRO A 270 6.86 3.48 -22.31
N GLU A 271 8.03 2.88 -22.30
CA GLU A 271 9.28 3.63 -22.32
C GLU A 271 9.44 4.35 -23.67
N ALA A 272 10.12 5.49 -23.66
CA ALA A 272 10.30 6.33 -24.86
C ALA A 272 10.96 5.55 -26.01
N GLY A 273 10.39 5.65 -27.19
CA GLY A 273 10.89 4.98 -28.41
C GLY A 273 10.52 3.50 -28.53
N THR A 274 9.65 2.98 -27.66
CA THR A 274 9.23 1.57 -27.68
C THR A 274 8.22 1.28 -28.79
N ALA A 275 8.45 0.20 -29.56
CA ALA A 275 7.49 -0.34 -30.50
C ALA A 275 6.42 -1.16 -29.74
N THR A 276 5.20 -0.63 -29.67
CA THR A 276 4.13 -1.19 -28.80
C THR A 276 3.44 -2.42 -29.39
N ALA A 277 3.45 -2.63 -30.71
CA ALA A 277 2.71 -3.73 -31.34
C ALA A 277 3.15 -5.13 -30.86
N ALA A 278 4.47 -5.37 -30.74
CA ALA A 278 5.00 -6.63 -30.24
C ALA A 278 4.69 -6.82 -28.74
N LEU A 279 4.75 -5.75 -27.96
CA LEU A 279 4.40 -5.79 -26.53
C LEU A 279 2.92 -6.06 -26.31
N THR A 280 2.05 -5.47 -27.13
CA THR A 280 0.62 -5.76 -27.11
C THR A 280 0.36 -7.26 -27.29
N ALA A 281 1.00 -7.89 -28.28
CA ALA A 281 0.84 -9.32 -28.50
C ALA A 281 1.30 -10.17 -27.30
N LEU A 282 2.43 -9.83 -26.68
CA LEU A 282 2.94 -10.51 -25.50
C LEU A 282 2.01 -10.35 -24.27
N ILE A 283 1.47 -9.15 -24.05
CA ILE A 283 0.52 -8.87 -22.99
C ILE A 283 -0.76 -9.68 -23.21
N VAL A 284 -1.36 -9.59 -24.40
CA VAL A 284 -2.59 -10.32 -24.73
C VAL A 284 -2.42 -11.82 -24.54
N ASP A 285 -1.34 -12.41 -25.05
CA ASP A 285 -1.05 -13.83 -24.91
C ASP A 285 -0.85 -14.23 -23.44
N GLY A 286 -0.08 -13.45 -22.69
CA GLY A 286 0.15 -13.68 -21.26
C GLY A 286 -1.13 -13.64 -20.42
N PHE A 287 -2.00 -12.68 -20.69
CA PHE A 287 -3.30 -12.53 -20.02
C PHE A 287 -4.25 -13.68 -20.39
N ARG A 288 -4.36 -14.04 -21.68
CA ARG A 288 -5.20 -15.15 -22.13
C ARG A 288 -4.78 -16.49 -21.53
N ARG A 289 -3.49 -16.71 -21.32
CA ARG A 289 -3.00 -17.91 -20.60
C ARG A 289 -3.47 -17.99 -19.15
N ARG A 290 -3.75 -16.87 -18.51
CA ARG A 290 -4.22 -16.81 -17.12
C ARG A 290 -5.73 -16.74 -17.00
N LEU A 291 -6.36 -15.91 -17.83
CA LEU A 291 -7.79 -15.62 -17.74
C LEU A 291 -8.66 -16.56 -18.60
N GLY A 292 -8.07 -17.19 -19.61
CA GLY A 292 -8.74 -18.03 -20.57
C GLY A 292 -8.58 -17.53 -22.02
N ALA A 293 -8.46 -18.46 -22.97
CA ALA A 293 -8.16 -18.15 -24.38
C ALA A 293 -9.24 -17.29 -25.07
N THR A 294 -10.48 -17.33 -24.58
CA THR A 294 -11.65 -16.61 -25.13
C THR A 294 -11.81 -15.20 -24.54
N VAL A 295 -10.96 -14.80 -23.58
CA VAL A 295 -11.05 -13.47 -22.98
C VAL A 295 -10.51 -12.43 -23.95
N ASP A 296 -11.29 -11.37 -24.15
CA ASP A 296 -10.84 -10.20 -24.86
C ASP A 296 -9.93 -9.37 -23.96
N VAL A 297 -8.73 -9.07 -24.48
CA VAL A 297 -7.74 -8.25 -23.78
C VAL A 297 -7.42 -7.04 -24.64
N GLU A 298 -7.86 -5.88 -24.19
CA GLU A 298 -7.60 -4.59 -24.83
C GLU A 298 -6.40 -3.92 -24.16
N VAL A 299 -5.42 -3.48 -24.94
CA VAL A 299 -4.24 -2.79 -24.43
C VAL A 299 -4.22 -1.37 -24.97
N ASP A 300 -4.47 -0.42 -24.08
CA ASP A 300 -4.47 1.01 -24.36
C ASP A 300 -3.11 1.62 -23.95
N TRP A 301 -2.35 2.06 -24.94
CA TRP A 301 -1.09 2.75 -24.71
C TRP A 301 -1.36 4.24 -24.46
N VAL A 302 -0.98 4.71 -23.27
CA VAL A 302 -1.24 6.07 -22.79
C VAL A 302 0.04 6.77 -22.34
N ASP A 303 0.05 8.10 -22.37
CA ASP A 303 1.22 8.87 -21.91
C ASP A 303 1.40 8.85 -20.39
N ALA A 304 0.28 8.78 -19.65
CA ALA A 304 0.26 8.71 -18.19
C ALA A 304 -1.01 8.03 -17.68
N ILE A 305 -0.90 7.40 -16.52
CA ILE A 305 -2.04 6.83 -15.80
C ILE A 305 -2.28 7.70 -14.58
N PRO A 306 -3.43 8.41 -14.49
CA PRO A 306 -3.73 9.26 -13.36
C PRO A 306 -3.94 8.43 -12.09
N ALA A 307 -3.43 8.94 -10.96
CA ALA A 307 -3.79 8.41 -9.65
C ALA A 307 -5.29 8.58 -9.38
N GLU A 308 -5.84 7.75 -8.50
CA GLU A 308 -7.23 7.91 -8.05
C GLU A 308 -7.42 9.26 -7.32
N LYS A 309 -8.68 9.70 -7.17
CA LYS A 309 -9.01 10.95 -6.43
C LYS A 309 -8.46 10.96 -5.00
N SER A 310 -8.19 9.79 -4.44
CA SER A 310 -7.57 9.60 -3.13
C SER A 310 -6.05 9.79 -3.12
N GLY A 311 -5.41 9.97 -4.28
CA GLY A 311 -3.95 9.96 -4.45
C GLY A 311 -3.33 8.56 -4.43
N LYS A 312 -4.12 7.50 -4.27
CA LYS A 312 -3.66 6.10 -4.27
C LYS A 312 -3.54 5.56 -5.68
N PHE A 313 -2.61 4.63 -5.88
CA PHE A 313 -2.45 3.90 -7.13
C PHE A 313 -2.89 2.44 -6.96
N ARG A 314 -3.79 1.98 -7.83
CA ARG A 314 -4.24 0.58 -7.87
C ARG A 314 -3.82 -0.05 -9.19
N TYR A 315 -3.01 -1.10 -9.09
CA TYR A 315 -2.55 -1.84 -10.26
C TYR A 315 -3.65 -2.68 -10.91
N VAL A 316 -4.57 -3.20 -10.09
CA VAL A 316 -5.68 -4.06 -10.54
C VAL A 316 -6.99 -3.55 -9.98
N VAL A 317 -8.00 -3.48 -10.84
CA VAL A 317 -9.39 -3.21 -10.48
C VAL A 317 -10.24 -4.27 -11.16
N SER A 318 -11.09 -4.97 -10.42
CA SER A 318 -12.08 -5.89 -11.01
C SER A 318 -13.48 -5.42 -10.67
N HIS A 319 -14.34 -5.37 -11.68
CA HIS A 319 -15.78 -5.14 -11.57
C HIS A 319 -16.57 -6.45 -11.49
N VAL A 320 -15.86 -7.58 -11.51
CA VAL A 320 -16.44 -8.93 -11.39
C VAL A 320 -16.48 -9.34 -9.94
N ALA A 321 -17.67 -9.67 -9.44
CA ALA A 321 -17.81 -10.17 -8.06
C ALA A 321 -17.16 -11.55 -7.93
N VAL A 322 -16.32 -11.70 -6.92
CA VAL A 322 -15.85 -13.00 -6.44
C VAL A 322 -16.98 -13.60 -5.62
N ARG A 323 -17.59 -14.69 -6.11
CA ARG A 323 -18.65 -15.42 -5.41
C ARG A 323 -18.08 -16.63 -4.70
#